data_8df3bfd195d8cb6d7c144c85a8dee885
#
_entry.id   8df3bfd195d8cb6d7c144c85a8dee885
#
_cell.length_a   1.000
_cell.length_b   1.000
_cell.length_c   1.000
_cell.angle_alpha   90.00
_cell.angle_beta   90.00
_cell.angle_gamma   90.00
#
_symmetry.space_group_name_H-M   'P 1'
#
loop_
_entity.id
_entity.type
_entity.pdbx_description
1 polymer ?
#
loop_
_entity_poly.entity_id
_entity_poly.type
_entity_poly.pdbx_seq_one_letter_code
_entity_poly.pdbx_strand_id
1 'polypeptide(L)'
;MPRKGHIVKRDVLPDPIYQSKLVTRIVNTIMEDGKKGTAQGILYGAFNRVKEATGREPIDVFNEALNNIMPVIEVRSRRIGGQNYQVPTEVRASRKTTLGLRWLINYARLRNEKTMEERLAKEIIDASQGLGAAVKKREDIHRMAEANKAFAHYRW
;
A
#
# COMPACT_ATOMS: atom_id res chain seq x y z
N MET A 1 -1.42 25.88 6.94
CA MET A 1 -0.58 24.79 7.50
C MET A 1 0.08 25.27 8.78
N PRO A 2 0.02 24.51 9.88
CA PRO A 2 0.69 24.93 11.11
C PRO A 2 2.22 24.93 10.89
N ARG A 3 2.87 26.04 11.13
CA ARG A 3 4.33 26.16 11.02
C ARG A 3 5.04 25.70 12.30
N LYS A 4 4.35 25.74 13.43
CA LYS A 4 4.83 25.32 14.75
C LYS A 4 3.71 24.56 15.45
N GLY A 5 4.06 23.50 16.15
CA GLY A 5 3.13 22.70 16.93
C GLY A 5 3.03 21.23 16.46
N HIS A 6 2.66 20.37 17.37
CA HIS A 6 2.48 18.95 17.13
C HIS A 6 1.13 18.71 16.46
N ILE A 7 1.14 18.07 15.29
CA ILE A 7 -0.08 17.67 14.60
C ILE A 7 -0.56 16.36 15.22
N VAL A 8 -1.72 16.40 15.89
CA VAL A 8 -2.36 15.20 16.43
C VAL A 8 -2.88 14.35 15.27
N LYS A 9 -2.38 13.13 15.14
CA LYS A 9 -2.89 12.18 14.16
C LYS A 9 -4.26 11.68 14.59
N ARG A 10 -5.27 11.90 13.75
CA ARG A 10 -6.61 11.32 13.98
C ARG A 10 -6.54 9.81 13.73
N ASP A 11 -7.02 9.03 14.68
CA ASP A 11 -7.17 7.59 14.50
C ASP A 11 -8.48 7.29 13.72
N VAL A 12 -8.49 6.16 13.02
CA VAL A 12 -9.66 5.71 12.27
C VAL A 12 -10.44 4.69 13.10
N LEU A 13 -11.76 4.75 13.01
CA LEU A 13 -12.63 3.74 13.61
C LEU A 13 -12.46 2.40 12.85
N PRO A 14 -12.56 1.26 13.52
CA PRO A 14 -12.54 -0.03 12.87
C PRO A 14 -13.74 -0.20 11.94
N ASP A 15 -13.58 -1.02 10.91
CA ASP A 15 -14.66 -1.36 9.99
C ASP A 15 -15.76 -2.16 10.71
N PRO A 16 -17.06 -1.90 10.43
CA PRO A 16 -18.13 -2.57 11.14
C PRO A 16 -18.24 -4.08 10.86
N ILE A 17 -17.83 -4.55 9.67
CA ILE A 17 -17.93 -5.97 9.28
C ILE A 17 -16.69 -6.74 9.75
N TYR A 18 -15.51 -6.25 9.41
CA TYR A 18 -14.24 -6.94 9.70
C TYR A 18 -13.56 -6.49 10.98
N GLN A 19 -14.11 -5.49 11.69
CA GLN A 19 -13.60 -4.89 12.93
C GLN A 19 -12.10 -4.52 12.89
N SER A 20 -11.60 -4.20 11.69
CA SER A 20 -10.19 -3.91 11.42
C SER A 20 -9.99 -2.46 11.00
N LYS A 21 -9.07 -1.76 11.67
CA LYS A 21 -8.64 -0.41 11.29
C LYS A 21 -7.93 -0.40 9.93
N LEU A 22 -7.31 -1.52 9.55
CA LEU A 22 -6.62 -1.65 8.27
C LEU A 22 -7.62 -1.65 7.12
N VAL A 23 -8.77 -2.32 7.30
CA VAL A 23 -9.88 -2.33 6.34
C VAL A 23 -10.45 -0.92 6.16
N THR A 24 -10.62 -0.17 7.24
CA THR A 24 -11.04 1.25 7.13
C THR A 24 -10.01 2.10 6.36
N ARG A 25 -8.72 1.86 6.56
CA ARG A 25 -7.66 2.59 5.85
C ARG A 25 -7.66 2.29 4.35
N ILE A 26 -7.88 1.04 3.94
CA ILE A 26 -7.96 0.73 2.51
C ILE A 26 -9.23 1.33 1.89
N VAL A 27 -10.38 1.29 2.56
CA VAL A 27 -11.61 1.98 2.11
C VAL A 27 -11.33 3.46 1.87
N ASN A 28 -10.69 4.14 2.84
CA ASN A 28 -10.33 5.56 2.70
C ASN A 28 -9.34 5.83 1.56
N THR A 29 -8.54 4.83 1.17
CA THR A 29 -7.58 4.98 0.06
C THR A 29 -8.25 4.70 -1.30
N ILE A 30 -9.26 3.83 -1.34
CA ILE A 30 -10.08 3.58 -2.55
C ILE A 30 -11.00 4.78 -2.82
N MET A 31 -11.50 5.39 -1.75
CA MET A 31 -12.51 6.45 -1.82
C MET A 31 -12.04 7.64 -2.66
N GLU A 32 -12.90 8.07 -3.58
CA GLU A 32 -12.79 9.29 -4.37
C GLU A 32 -14.00 10.18 -4.11
N ASP A 33 -13.81 11.50 -4.13
CA ASP A 33 -14.85 12.52 -3.95
C ASP A 33 -15.75 12.35 -2.71
N GLY A 34 -15.21 11.73 -1.65
CA GLY A 34 -15.96 11.45 -0.42
C GLY A 34 -16.97 10.32 -0.52
N LYS A 35 -17.03 9.56 -1.61
CA LYS A 35 -17.99 8.47 -1.85
C LYS A 35 -17.62 7.20 -1.08
N LYS A 36 -17.70 7.26 0.26
CA LYS A 36 -17.27 6.18 1.14
C LYS A 36 -18.11 4.90 0.96
N GLY A 37 -19.43 5.01 0.81
CA GLY A 37 -20.31 3.85 0.62
C GLY A 37 -19.96 3.04 -0.63
N THR A 38 -19.66 3.72 -1.75
CA THR A 38 -19.19 3.08 -2.99
C THR A 38 -17.85 2.37 -2.77
N ALA A 39 -16.91 3.00 -2.07
CA ALA A 39 -15.60 2.40 -1.78
C ALA A 39 -15.73 1.17 -0.87
N GLN A 40 -16.64 1.18 0.11
CA GLN A 40 -16.95 0.00 0.93
C GLN A 40 -17.55 -1.12 0.09
N GLY A 41 -18.52 -0.82 -0.78
CA GLY A 41 -19.10 -1.81 -1.71
C GLY A 41 -18.05 -2.48 -2.58
N ILE A 42 -17.14 -1.70 -3.17
CA ILE A 42 -16.02 -2.23 -3.98
C ILE A 42 -15.13 -3.16 -3.16
N LEU A 43 -14.76 -2.78 -1.94
CA LEU A 43 -13.89 -3.61 -1.11
C LEU A 43 -14.56 -4.90 -0.68
N TYR A 44 -15.82 -4.83 -0.23
CA TYR A 44 -16.56 -6.01 0.19
C TYR A 44 -16.83 -6.97 -0.99
N GLY A 45 -17.16 -6.43 -2.16
CA GLY A 45 -17.27 -7.21 -3.40
C GLY A 45 -15.96 -7.90 -3.77
N ALA A 46 -14.83 -7.18 -3.66
CA ALA A 46 -13.51 -7.77 -3.87
C ALA A 46 -13.19 -8.88 -2.87
N PHE A 47 -13.50 -8.70 -1.59
CA PHE A 47 -13.27 -9.70 -0.54
C PHE A 47 -14.12 -10.96 -0.75
N ASN A 48 -15.38 -10.81 -1.17
CA ASN A 48 -16.22 -11.96 -1.52
C ASN A 48 -15.61 -12.77 -2.68
N ARG A 49 -15.12 -12.10 -3.72
CA ARG A 49 -14.43 -12.75 -4.86
C ARG A 49 -13.14 -13.44 -4.43
N VAL A 50 -12.36 -12.84 -3.50
CA VAL A 50 -11.16 -13.48 -2.94
C VAL A 50 -11.54 -14.74 -2.19
N LYS A 51 -12.61 -14.72 -1.37
CA LYS A 51 -13.12 -15.91 -0.65
C LYS A 51 -13.56 -16.99 -1.60
N GLU A 52 -14.32 -16.66 -2.64
CA GLU A 52 -14.77 -17.60 -3.67
C GLU A 52 -13.60 -18.25 -4.42
N ALA A 53 -12.58 -17.47 -4.77
CA ALA A 53 -11.44 -17.96 -5.54
C ALA A 53 -10.42 -18.75 -4.71
N THR A 54 -10.22 -18.40 -3.44
CA THR A 54 -9.16 -19.01 -2.61
C THR A 54 -9.69 -19.96 -1.56
N GLY A 55 -10.99 -19.91 -1.23
CA GLY A 55 -11.59 -20.70 -0.13
C GLY A 55 -11.10 -20.28 1.27
N ARG A 56 -10.27 -19.23 1.38
CA ARG A 56 -9.69 -18.73 2.63
C ARG A 56 -10.43 -17.47 3.11
N GLU A 57 -10.25 -17.13 4.38
CA GLU A 57 -10.77 -15.84 4.89
C GLU A 57 -10.10 -14.67 4.18
N PRO A 58 -10.90 -13.72 3.61
CA PRO A 58 -10.38 -12.63 2.77
C PRO A 58 -9.39 -11.73 3.51
N ILE A 59 -9.61 -11.52 4.81
CA ILE A 59 -8.76 -10.65 5.63
C ILE A 59 -7.34 -11.24 5.79
N ASP A 60 -7.22 -12.56 5.88
CA ASP A 60 -5.93 -13.23 6.01
C ASP A 60 -5.15 -13.13 4.70
N VAL A 61 -5.81 -13.40 3.57
CA VAL A 61 -5.22 -13.26 2.24
C VAL A 61 -4.80 -11.80 1.98
N PHE A 62 -5.62 -10.84 2.40
CA PHE A 62 -5.31 -9.42 2.29
C PHE A 62 -4.10 -9.01 3.16
N ASN A 63 -4.01 -9.50 4.40
CA ASN A 63 -2.87 -9.23 5.27
C ASN A 63 -1.57 -9.81 4.70
N GLU A 64 -1.62 -11.04 4.17
CA GLU A 64 -0.50 -11.68 3.49
C GLU A 64 -0.06 -10.88 2.24
N ALA A 65 -1.01 -10.50 1.40
CA ALA A 65 -0.77 -9.64 0.24
C ALA A 65 -0.11 -8.32 0.63
N LEU A 66 -0.63 -7.64 1.66
CA LEU A 66 -0.10 -6.38 2.12
C LEU A 66 1.33 -6.53 2.68
N ASN A 67 1.62 -7.59 3.43
CA ASN A 67 2.96 -7.88 3.91
C ASN A 67 3.95 -8.07 2.75
N ASN A 68 3.51 -8.74 1.67
CA ASN A 68 4.32 -8.92 0.47
C ASN A 68 4.56 -7.63 -0.33
N ILE A 69 3.67 -6.63 -0.21
CA ILE A 69 3.78 -5.34 -0.90
C ILE A 69 4.56 -4.31 -0.09
N MET A 70 4.49 -4.36 1.25
CA MET A 70 5.10 -3.34 2.10
C MET A 70 6.63 -3.27 1.94
N PRO A 71 7.20 -2.08 1.63
CA PRO A 71 8.64 -1.92 1.50
C PRO A 71 9.31 -1.78 2.87
N VAL A 72 10.52 -2.31 2.99
CA VAL A 72 11.40 -2.11 4.16
C VAL A 72 12.25 -0.87 3.98
N ILE A 73 12.69 -0.60 2.75
CA ILE A 73 13.61 0.50 2.39
C ILE A 73 12.95 1.34 1.29
N GLU A 74 13.12 2.64 1.36
CA GLU A 74 12.78 3.59 0.30
C GLU A 74 14.00 4.43 -0.08
N VAL A 75 13.96 5.02 -1.26
CA VAL A 75 15.02 5.93 -1.73
C VAL A 75 14.52 7.36 -1.63
N ARG A 76 15.30 8.23 -0.99
CA ARG A 76 15.01 9.66 -0.86
C ARG A 76 16.07 10.49 -1.56
N SER A 77 15.65 11.44 -2.36
CA SER A 77 16.56 12.41 -2.97
C SER A 77 17.06 13.39 -1.91
N ARG A 78 18.39 13.55 -1.82
CA ARG A 78 19.09 14.53 -1.00
C ARG A 78 19.99 15.37 -1.88
N ARG A 79 19.99 16.69 -1.66
CA ARG A 79 20.88 17.60 -2.38
C ARG A 79 22.11 17.87 -1.54
N ILE A 80 23.28 17.52 -2.07
CA ILE A 80 24.58 17.68 -1.41
C ILE A 80 25.54 18.30 -2.41
N GLY A 81 26.17 19.43 -2.07
CA GLY A 81 27.14 20.09 -2.93
C GLY A 81 26.61 20.47 -4.33
N GLY A 82 25.29 20.75 -4.43
CA GLY A 82 24.65 21.09 -5.71
C GLY A 82 24.15 19.89 -6.53
N GLN A 83 24.50 18.67 -6.17
CA GLN A 83 24.03 17.45 -6.84
C GLN A 83 22.95 16.72 -6.03
N ASN A 84 22.03 16.03 -6.72
CA ASN A 84 20.98 15.23 -6.10
C ASN A 84 21.42 13.77 -6.00
N TYR A 85 21.47 13.24 -4.77
CA TYR A 85 21.78 11.85 -4.50
C TYR A 85 20.54 11.10 -4.06
N GLN A 86 20.40 9.87 -4.52
CA GLN A 86 19.34 8.95 -4.10
C GLN A 86 19.82 8.17 -2.88
N VAL A 87 19.35 8.55 -1.70
CA VAL A 87 19.82 7.99 -0.43
C VAL A 87 18.83 6.93 0.07
N PRO A 88 19.24 5.66 0.26
CA PRO A 88 18.38 4.62 0.82
C PRO A 88 18.13 4.88 2.30
N THR A 89 16.86 4.83 2.70
CA THR A 89 16.41 5.04 4.09
C THR A 89 15.39 3.99 4.47
N GLU A 90 15.41 3.57 5.74
CA GLU A 90 14.38 2.68 6.26
C GLU A 90 13.01 3.37 6.32
N VAL A 91 11.97 2.61 6.03
CA VAL A 91 10.60 3.10 6.05
C VAL A 91 10.01 2.91 7.45
N ARG A 92 9.43 3.97 8.03
CA ARG A 92 8.71 3.88 9.31
C ARG A 92 7.47 2.98 9.18
N ALA A 93 7.09 2.24 10.24
CA ALA A 93 6.00 1.29 10.23
C ALA A 93 4.67 1.87 9.68
N SER A 94 4.28 3.07 10.12
CA SER A 94 3.05 3.73 9.65
C SER A 94 3.12 4.08 8.16
N ARG A 95 4.30 4.38 7.63
CA ARG A 95 4.53 4.68 6.22
C ARG A 95 4.56 3.41 5.37
N LYS A 96 5.10 2.30 5.88
CA LYS A 96 5.07 0.98 5.20
C LYS A 96 3.65 0.62 4.83
N THR A 97 2.73 0.65 5.79
CA THR A 97 1.31 0.37 5.57
C THR A 97 0.69 1.33 4.55
N THR A 98 0.97 2.62 4.65
CA THR A 98 0.42 3.63 3.72
C THR A 98 0.92 3.40 2.28
N LEU A 99 2.20 3.08 2.11
CA LEU A 99 2.78 2.79 0.80
C LEU A 99 2.20 1.49 0.23
N GLY A 100 2.10 0.43 1.04
CA GLY A 100 1.52 -0.84 0.63
C GLY A 100 0.10 -0.69 0.13
N LEU A 101 -0.77 -0.02 0.89
CA LEU A 101 -2.16 0.25 0.49
C LEU A 101 -2.25 1.08 -0.80
N ARG A 102 -1.44 2.13 -0.91
CA ARG A 102 -1.41 2.98 -2.10
C ARG A 102 -0.97 2.21 -3.34
N TRP A 103 0.08 1.40 -3.24
CA TRP A 103 0.56 0.62 -4.38
C TRP A 103 -0.45 -0.44 -4.78
N LEU A 104 -1.02 -1.18 -3.83
CA LEU A 104 -2.07 -2.16 -4.10
C LEU A 104 -3.21 -1.54 -4.93
N ILE A 105 -3.74 -0.38 -4.50
CA ILE A 105 -4.86 0.26 -5.18
C ILE A 105 -4.46 0.84 -6.53
N ASN A 106 -3.30 1.50 -6.63
CA ASN A 106 -2.84 2.09 -7.88
C ASN A 106 -2.63 1.01 -8.96
N TYR A 107 -2.02 -0.12 -8.60
CA TYR A 107 -1.80 -1.21 -9.54
C TYR A 107 -3.08 -2.01 -9.83
N ALA A 108 -3.98 -2.15 -8.87
CA ALA A 108 -5.32 -2.67 -9.15
C ALA A 108 -6.06 -1.82 -10.20
N ARG A 109 -5.99 -0.48 -10.12
CA ARG A 109 -6.61 0.43 -11.10
C ARG A 109 -6.05 0.28 -12.52
N LEU A 110 -4.78 -0.12 -12.65
CA LEU A 110 -4.12 -0.31 -13.95
C LEU A 110 -4.41 -1.68 -14.60
N ARG A 111 -5.11 -2.57 -13.91
CA ARG A 111 -5.49 -3.88 -14.46
C ARG A 111 -6.56 -3.74 -15.53
N ASN A 112 -6.67 -4.75 -16.40
CA ASN A 112 -7.56 -4.76 -17.56
C ASN A 112 -8.95 -5.35 -17.27
N GLU A 113 -9.22 -5.82 -16.05
CA GLU A 113 -10.53 -6.36 -15.69
C GLU A 113 -11.61 -5.28 -15.74
N LYS A 114 -12.86 -5.70 -15.91
CA LYS A 114 -13.99 -4.80 -16.17
C LYS A 114 -14.33 -3.91 -14.96
N THR A 115 -14.45 -4.51 -13.78
CA THR A 115 -14.86 -3.80 -12.55
C THR A 115 -13.69 -3.60 -11.60
N MET A 116 -13.76 -2.55 -10.76
CA MET A 116 -12.74 -2.30 -9.74
C MET A 116 -12.70 -3.42 -8.68
N GLU A 117 -13.83 -4.06 -8.40
CA GLU A 117 -13.93 -5.23 -7.52
C GLU A 117 -13.06 -6.39 -8.03
N GLU A 118 -13.17 -6.70 -9.34
CA GLU A 118 -12.38 -7.76 -9.98
C GLU A 118 -10.90 -7.43 -10.00
N ARG A 119 -10.56 -6.20 -10.36
CA ARG A 119 -9.19 -5.70 -10.38
C ARG A 119 -8.52 -5.82 -9.02
N LEU A 120 -9.22 -5.38 -7.98
CA LEU A 120 -8.71 -5.41 -6.61
C LEU A 120 -8.59 -6.85 -6.08
N ALA A 121 -9.60 -7.69 -6.32
CA ALA A 121 -9.57 -9.10 -5.91
C ALA A 121 -8.39 -9.84 -6.53
N LYS A 122 -8.19 -9.73 -7.84
CA LYS A 122 -7.06 -10.37 -8.52
C LYS A 122 -5.71 -9.85 -8.06
N GLU A 123 -5.56 -8.53 -7.86
CA GLU A 123 -4.31 -7.98 -7.36
C GLU A 123 -3.99 -8.46 -5.93
N ILE A 124 -5.01 -8.61 -5.06
CA ILE A 124 -4.84 -9.19 -3.72
C ILE A 124 -4.40 -10.66 -3.81
N ILE A 125 -5.03 -11.46 -4.67
CA ILE A 125 -4.69 -12.88 -4.84
C ILE A 125 -3.27 -13.02 -5.36
N ASP A 126 -2.91 -12.31 -6.43
CA ASP A 126 -1.58 -12.34 -7.02
C ASP A 126 -0.52 -11.89 -5.99
N ALA A 127 -0.79 -10.81 -5.26
CA ALA A 127 0.12 -10.29 -4.25
C ALA A 127 0.30 -11.24 -3.04
N SER A 128 -0.74 -11.99 -2.65
CA SER A 128 -0.61 -13.01 -1.60
C SER A 128 0.36 -14.13 -2.00
N GLN A 129 0.44 -14.43 -3.28
CA GLN A 129 1.37 -15.40 -3.86
C GLN A 129 2.77 -14.81 -4.18
N GLY A 130 3.00 -13.55 -3.83
CA GLY A 130 4.25 -12.85 -4.15
C GLY A 130 4.35 -12.41 -5.62
N LEU A 131 3.24 -12.40 -6.34
CA LEU A 131 3.15 -11.99 -7.74
C LEU A 131 2.44 -10.64 -7.86
N GLY A 132 2.26 -10.16 -9.09
CA GLY A 132 1.53 -8.93 -9.36
C GLY A 132 2.38 -7.66 -9.43
N ALA A 133 1.79 -6.60 -9.97
CA ALA A 133 2.49 -5.37 -10.25
C ALA A 133 2.83 -4.56 -8.98
N ALA A 134 2.03 -4.68 -7.94
CA ALA A 134 2.30 -4.04 -6.64
C ALA A 134 3.53 -4.64 -5.95
N VAL A 135 3.69 -5.97 -6.01
CA VAL A 135 4.89 -6.66 -5.48
C VAL A 135 6.11 -6.29 -6.31
N LYS A 136 6.00 -6.29 -7.63
CA LYS A 136 7.08 -5.85 -8.53
C LYS A 136 7.54 -4.43 -8.20
N LYS A 137 6.62 -3.53 -7.87
CA LYS A 137 6.98 -2.16 -7.44
C LYS A 137 7.83 -2.14 -6.18
N ARG A 138 7.52 -2.99 -5.19
CA ARG A 138 8.38 -3.14 -4.00
C ARG A 138 9.79 -3.60 -4.39
N GLU A 139 9.88 -4.62 -5.24
CA GLU A 139 11.16 -5.15 -5.70
C GLU A 139 11.99 -4.11 -6.45
N ASP A 140 11.38 -3.34 -7.33
CA ASP A 140 12.04 -2.26 -8.06
C ASP A 140 12.61 -1.19 -7.10
N ILE A 141 11.86 -0.82 -6.06
CA ILE A 141 12.34 0.13 -5.05
C ILE A 141 13.48 -0.45 -4.22
N HIS A 142 13.39 -1.72 -3.82
CA HIS A 142 14.47 -2.39 -3.10
C HIS A 142 15.73 -2.51 -3.98
N ARG A 143 15.59 -2.83 -5.26
CA ARG A 143 16.71 -2.88 -6.23
C ARG A 143 17.35 -1.50 -6.40
N MET A 144 16.55 -0.43 -6.51
CA MET A 144 17.07 0.94 -6.55
C MET A 144 17.80 1.31 -5.26
N ALA A 145 17.27 0.91 -4.09
CA ALA A 145 17.92 1.16 -2.81
C ALA A 145 19.26 0.42 -2.70
N GLU A 146 19.35 -0.81 -3.20
CA GLU A 146 20.57 -1.58 -3.20
C GLU A 146 21.61 -1.00 -4.15
N ALA A 147 21.22 -0.61 -5.35
CA ALA A 147 22.09 0.07 -6.31
C ALA A 147 22.68 1.38 -5.75
N ASN A 148 21.95 2.08 -4.89
CA ASN A 148 22.37 3.32 -4.25
C ASN A 148 22.97 3.13 -2.83
N LYS A 149 23.30 1.91 -2.44
CA LYS A 149 23.78 1.58 -1.09
C LYS A 149 25.06 2.35 -0.72
N ALA A 150 25.90 2.68 -1.69
CA ALA A 150 27.11 3.49 -1.49
C ALA A 150 26.83 4.88 -0.88
N PHE A 151 25.62 5.44 -1.09
CA PHE A 151 25.21 6.75 -0.59
C PHE A 151 24.48 6.67 0.77
N ALA A 152 24.42 5.48 1.41
CA ALA A 152 23.72 5.30 2.70
C ALA A 152 24.30 6.16 3.83
N HIS A 153 25.59 6.50 3.76
CA HIS A 153 26.25 7.37 4.75
C HIS A 153 25.76 8.84 4.71
N TYR A 154 25.07 9.26 3.66
CA TYR A 154 24.40 10.57 3.59
C TYR A 154 23.04 10.61 4.30
N ARG A 155 22.76 9.60 5.12
CA ARG A 155 21.54 9.45 5.92
C ARG A 155 21.68 10.21 7.25
N TRP A 156 21.33 11.46 7.29
CA TRP A 156 21.19 12.30 8.49
C TRP A 156 19.78 12.88 8.57
#